data_2eabb19e9d3d40513358a84e0e0d0cd4
#
_entry.id   2eabb19e9d3d40513358a84e0e0d0cd4
#
_cell.length_a   1.000
_cell.length_b   1.000
_cell.length_c   1.000
_cell.angle_alpha   90.00
_cell.angle_beta   90.00
_cell.angle_gamma   90.00
#
_symmetry.space_group_name_H-M   'P 1'
#
loop_
_entity.id
_entity.type
_entity.pdbx_description
1 polymer ?
#
loop_
_entity_poly.entity_id
_entity_poly.type
_entity_poly.pdbx_seq_one_letter_code
_entity_poly.pdbx_strand_id
1 'polypeptide(L)'
;MNIIKLEPSINPATLKDGRGGIFTYLPITDPVAEWNYIVTLKGSERGHHYHKEFDEYIMFIHGEGTYIELLEDGTEKVIPIASGECIFIPKLIPHTFIPMSDCKMLALITKPWDTCEEPITKI
;
A
#
# COMPACT_ATOMS: atom_id res chain seq x y z
N MET A 1 -11.03 -3.70 -9.96
CA MET A 1 -9.68 -3.15 -10.06
C MET A 1 -8.76 -3.98 -9.17
N ASN A 2 -7.57 -4.30 -9.63
CA ASN A 2 -6.61 -5.10 -8.86
C ASN A 2 -5.62 -4.20 -8.12
N ILE A 3 -4.79 -4.82 -7.26
CA ILE A 3 -3.66 -4.11 -6.65
C ILE A 3 -2.70 -3.70 -7.76
N ILE A 4 -2.26 -2.45 -7.75
CA ILE A 4 -1.32 -1.92 -8.74
C ILE A 4 -0.20 -1.13 -8.06
N LYS A 5 0.99 -1.13 -8.67
CA LYS A 5 2.04 -0.18 -8.32
C LYS A 5 1.72 1.15 -8.97
N LEU A 6 1.85 2.23 -8.20
CA LEU A 6 1.64 3.59 -8.70
C LEU A 6 2.93 4.15 -9.26
N GLU A 7 2.84 4.79 -10.44
CA GLU A 7 3.95 5.51 -11.03
C GLU A 7 3.90 6.98 -10.59
N PRO A 8 4.94 7.48 -9.94
CA PRO A 8 4.95 8.88 -9.51
C PRO A 8 5.17 9.84 -10.68
N SER A 9 4.66 11.06 -10.53
CA SER A 9 5.09 12.19 -11.34
C SER A 9 6.35 12.77 -10.74
N ILE A 10 7.32 13.13 -11.59
CA ILE A 10 8.58 13.75 -11.16
C ILE A 10 8.70 15.11 -11.85
N ASN A 11 8.85 16.16 -11.06
CA ASN A 11 9.18 17.47 -11.62
C ASN A 11 10.68 17.50 -11.93
N PRO A 12 11.08 17.59 -13.21
CA PRO A 12 12.50 17.55 -13.57
C PRO A 12 13.35 18.63 -12.90
N ALA A 13 12.76 19.79 -12.59
CA ALA A 13 13.45 20.86 -11.92
C ALA A 13 13.98 20.48 -10.53
N THR A 14 13.33 19.51 -9.85
CA THR A 14 13.72 19.06 -8.53
C THR A 14 14.98 18.20 -8.53
N LEU A 15 15.41 17.71 -9.71
CA LEU A 15 16.59 16.87 -9.86
C LEU A 15 17.84 17.67 -10.23
N LYS A 16 17.70 18.92 -10.68
CA LYS A 16 18.78 19.68 -11.34
C LYS A 16 19.95 20.04 -10.43
N ASP A 17 19.72 20.20 -9.13
CA ASP A 17 20.75 20.64 -8.19
C ASP A 17 21.46 19.48 -7.48
N GLY A 18 21.14 18.24 -7.83
CA GLY A 18 21.79 17.05 -7.28
C GLY A 18 21.36 16.68 -5.86
N ARG A 19 20.36 17.34 -5.27
CA ARG A 19 19.88 17.02 -3.92
C ARG A 19 18.98 15.80 -3.86
N GLY A 20 18.51 15.27 -5.00
CA GLY A 20 17.52 14.20 -5.10
C GLY A 20 16.35 14.62 -5.96
N GLY A 21 15.15 14.25 -5.59
CA GLY A 21 13.95 14.61 -6.37
C GLY A 21 12.69 14.58 -5.52
N ILE A 22 11.61 15.15 -6.07
CA ILE A 22 10.29 15.13 -5.47
C ILE A 22 9.39 14.27 -6.36
N PHE A 23 8.83 13.22 -5.75
CA PHE A 23 7.99 12.23 -6.43
C PHE A 23 6.57 12.42 -5.95
N THR A 24 5.65 12.72 -6.87
CA THR A 24 4.27 13.05 -6.51
C THR A 24 3.34 11.91 -6.87
N TYR A 25 2.60 11.43 -5.87
CA TYR A 25 1.55 10.43 -6.02
C TYR A 25 0.21 11.11 -5.78
N LEU A 26 -0.71 10.97 -6.73
CA LEU A 26 -2.05 11.53 -6.60
C LEU A 26 -3.06 10.40 -6.36
N PRO A 27 -4.06 10.63 -5.49
CA PRO A 27 -5.13 9.66 -5.32
C PRO A 27 -5.86 9.40 -6.63
N ILE A 28 -6.21 8.14 -6.88
CA ILE A 28 -6.99 7.74 -8.08
C ILE A 28 -8.45 7.48 -7.75
N THR A 29 -8.81 7.50 -6.48
CA THR A 29 -10.17 7.35 -5.97
C THR A 29 -10.49 8.49 -5.01
N ASP A 30 -11.22 8.22 -3.93
CA ASP A 30 -11.56 9.22 -2.91
C ASP A 30 -10.30 9.81 -2.27
N PRO A 31 -10.36 11.05 -1.79
CA PRO A 31 -9.23 11.67 -1.08
C PRO A 31 -8.82 10.86 0.16
N VAL A 32 -7.54 10.96 0.51
CA VAL A 32 -7.02 10.35 1.73
C VAL A 32 -7.62 11.03 2.96
N ALA A 33 -8.15 10.23 3.88
CA ALA A 33 -8.79 10.72 5.11
C ALA A 33 -7.95 10.44 6.36
N GLU A 34 -7.06 9.46 6.30
CA GLU A 34 -6.25 9.03 7.44
C GLU A 34 -4.96 8.40 6.93
N TRP A 35 -3.89 8.55 7.68
CA TRP A 35 -2.63 7.87 7.37
C TRP A 35 -2.01 7.31 8.63
N ASN A 36 -1.39 6.13 8.49
CA ASN A 36 -0.82 5.37 9.58
C ASN A 36 0.62 4.98 9.27
N TYR A 37 1.51 5.13 10.26
CA TYR A 37 2.86 4.62 10.17
C TYR A 37 2.88 3.18 10.67
N ILE A 38 3.32 2.25 9.83
CA ILE A 38 3.29 0.82 10.14
C ILE A 38 4.71 0.28 10.17
N VAL A 39 5.02 -0.45 11.23
CA VAL A 39 6.25 -1.23 11.34
C VAL A 39 5.88 -2.70 11.28
N THR A 40 6.51 -3.46 10.39
CA THR A 40 6.29 -4.89 10.28
C THR A 40 7.64 -5.59 10.30
N LEU A 41 7.86 -6.40 11.32
CA LEU A 41 9.12 -7.08 11.51
C LEU A 41 9.20 -8.33 10.64
N LYS A 42 10.41 -8.64 10.17
CA LYS A 42 10.67 -9.88 9.43
C LYS A 42 10.18 -11.08 10.26
N GLY A 43 9.50 -12.02 9.58
CA GLY A 43 8.91 -13.19 10.24
C GLY A 43 7.45 -13.00 10.64
N SER A 44 6.94 -11.76 10.59
CA SER A 44 5.53 -11.47 10.81
C SER A 44 4.79 -11.46 9.47
N GLU A 45 3.47 -11.57 9.55
CA GLU A 45 2.60 -11.39 8.39
C GLU A 45 1.50 -10.43 8.76
N ARG A 46 1.01 -9.68 7.76
CA ARG A 46 -0.19 -8.86 7.89
C ARG A 46 -1.13 -9.16 6.76
N GLY A 47 -2.43 -9.17 7.05
CA GLY A 47 -3.43 -9.37 6.01
C GLY A 47 -4.25 -10.63 6.21
N HIS A 48 -4.40 -11.45 5.16
CA HIS A 48 -5.43 -12.46 5.04
C HIS A 48 -6.80 -11.82 5.24
N HIS A 49 -6.98 -10.62 4.66
CA HIS A 49 -8.18 -9.82 4.83
C HIS A 49 -8.42 -8.93 3.61
N TYR A 50 -9.57 -8.26 3.62
CA TYR A 50 -9.87 -7.17 2.71
C TYR A 50 -10.59 -6.06 3.46
N HIS A 51 -10.66 -4.89 2.84
CA HIS A 51 -11.34 -3.72 3.39
C HIS A 51 -12.59 -3.43 2.59
N LYS A 52 -13.74 -3.39 3.25
CA LYS A 52 -15.04 -3.14 2.58
C LYS A 52 -15.29 -1.66 2.33
N GLU A 53 -14.71 -0.79 3.16
CA GLU A 53 -15.18 0.59 3.28
C GLU A 53 -14.18 1.63 2.82
N PHE A 54 -12.94 1.24 2.50
CA PHE A 54 -11.93 2.19 2.03
C PHE A 54 -10.95 1.57 1.05
N ASP A 55 -10.35 2.45 0.24
CA ASP A 55 -9.20 2.12 -0.58
C ASP A 55 -7.94 2.46 0.21
N GLU A 56 -6.85 1.76 -0.03
CA GLU A 56 -5.61 1.93 0.71
C GLU A 56 -4.44 2.16 -0.22
N TYR A 57 -3.58 3.13 0.15
CA TYR A 57 -2.29 3.36 -0.50
C TYR A 57 -1.20 3.00 0.50
N ILE A 58 -0.21 2.22 0.06
CA ILE A 58 0.94 1.86 0.90
C ILE A 58 2.19 2.42 0.27
N MET A 59 2.83 3.36 0.99
CA MET A 59 4.12 3.92 0.61
C MET A 59 5.21 3.23 1.44
N PHE A 60 6.11 2.51 0.78
CA PHE A 60 7.24 1.88 1.45
C PHE A 60 8.34 2.90 1.72
N ILE A 61 8.70 3.04 3.00
CA ILE A 61 9.75 3.95 3.46
C ILE A 61 11.06 3.19 3.58
N HIS A 62 11.01 1.97 4.15
CA HIS A 62 12.20 1.16 4.38
C HIS A 62 11.86 -0.32 4.32
N GLY A 63 12.79 -1.11 3.77
CA GLY A 63 12.64 -2.55 3.68
C GLY A 63 12.06 -3.02 2.37
N GLU A 64 11.85 -4.32 2.28
CA GLU A 64 11.26 -4.98 1.13
C GLU A 64 10.36 -6.12 1.56
N GLY A 65 9.39 -6.45 0.73
CA GLY A 65 8.47 -7.53 1.00
C GLY A 65 7.65 -7.87 -0.21
N THR A 66 6.60 -8.64 0.03
CA THR A 66 5.72 -9.13 -1.03
C THR A 66 4.27 -8.98 -0.61
N TYR A 67 3.48 -8.30 -1.44
CA TYR A 67 2.03 -8.35 -1.34
C TYR A 67 1.52 -9.49 -2.20
N ILE A 68 0.55 -10.21 -1.68
CA ILE A 68 -0.12 -11.30 -2.38
C ILE A 68 -1.59 -10.93 -2.50
N GLU A 69 -2.08 -10.83 -3.73
CA GLU A 69 -3.49 -10.60 -4.03
C GLU A 69 -4.14 -11.96 -4.34
N LEU A 70 -5.24 -12.28 -3.63
CA LEU A 70 -6.02 -13.48 -3.94
C LEU A 70 -7.03 -13.13 -5.03
N LEU A 71 -6.90 -13.80 -6.18
CA LEU A 71 -7.78 -13.59 -7.32
C LEU A 71 -9.06 -14.42 -7.22
N GLU A 72 -10.10 -14.04 -7.97
CA GLU A 72 -11.40 -14.70 -7.92
C GLU A 72 -11.35 -16.18 -8.30
N ASP A 73 -10.43 -16.56 -9.19
CA ASP A 73 -10.24 -17.95 -9.61
C ASP A 73 -9.45 -18.80 -8.60
N GLY A 74 -9.08 -18.22 -7.44
CA GLY A 74 -8.32 -18.89 -6.40
C GLY A 74 -6.82 -18.85 -6.59
N THR A 75 -6.32 -18.27 -7.68
CA THR A 75 -4.88 -18.08 -7.88
C THR A 75 -4.39 -16.84 -7.16
N GLU A 76 -3.08 -16.73 -6.98
CA GLU A 76 -2.45 -15.62 -6.30
C GLU A 76 -1.64 -14.78 -7.27
N LYS A 77 -1.73 -13.45 -7.12
CA LYS A 77 -0.85 -12.52 -7.80
C LYS A 77 0.20 -12.02 -6.82
N VAL A 78 1.46 -12.21 -7.15
CA VAL A 78 2.59 -11.84 -6.30
C VAL A 78 3.13 -10.48 -6.75
N ILE A 79 3.23 -9.54 -5.81
CA ILE A 79 3.64 -8.17 -6.09
C ILE A 79 4.79 -7.82 -5.16
N PRO A 80 6.05 -7.91 -5.63
CA PRO A 80 7.20 -7.45 -4.84
C PRO A 80 7.13 -5.94 -4.63
N ILE A 81 7.53 -5.49 -3.44
CA ILE A 81 7.56 -4.07 -3.11
C ILE A 81 8.79 -3.76 -2.26
N ALA A 82 9.40 -2.61 -2.52
CA ALA A 82 10.60 -2.16 -1.83
C ALA A 82 10.53 -0.66 -1.54
N SER A 83 11.53 -0.16 -0.81
CA SER A 83 11.65 1.25 -0.43
C SER A 83 11.44 2.20 -1.60
N GLY A 84 10.64 3.23 -1.40
CA GLY A 84 10.33 4.25 -2.41
C GLY A 84 9.21 3.88 -3.36
N GLU A 85 8.66 2.66 -3.27
CA GLU A 85 7.53 2.24 -4.09
C GLU A 85 6.21 2.42 -3.36
N CYS A 86 5.16 2.67 -4.11
CA CYS A 86 3.80 2.84 -3.60
C CYS A 86 2.84 1.92 -4.33
N ILE A 87 1.98 1.25 -3.59
CA ILE A 87 0.90 0.43 -4.18
C ILE A 87 -0.46 0.98 -3.80
N PHE A 88 -1.44 0.68 -4.65
CA PHE A 88 -2.84 0.96 -4.39
C PHE A 88 -3.59 -0.35 -4.23
N ILE A 89 -4.31 -0.48 -3.12
CA ILE A 89 -5.14 -1.64 -2.80
C ILE A 89 -6.60 -1.19 -2.79
N PRO A 90 -7.39 -1.55 -3.82
CA PRO A 90 -8.79 -1.16 -3.86
C PRO A 90 -9.63 -1.89 -2.80
N LYS A 91 -10.78 -1.33 -2.47
CA LYS A 91 -11.79 -2.00 -1.64
C LYS A 91 -12.04 -3.41 -2.13
N LEU A 92 -12.33 -4.32 -1.21
CA LEU A 92 -12.79 -5.68 -1.47
C LEU A 92 -11.74 -6.64 -2.06
N ILE A 93 -10.50 -6.19 -2.20
CA ILE A 93 -9.43 -7.05 -2.74
C ILE A 93 -8.72 -7.76 -1.59
N PRO A 94 -8.88 -9.09 -1.48
CA PRO A 94 -8.18 -9.88 -0.47
C PRO A 94 -6.67 -9.85 -0.69
N HIS A 95 -5.93 -9.59 0.37
CA HIS A 95 -4.48 -9.47 0.27
C HIS A 95 -3.76 -9.88 1.56
N THR A 96 -2.49 -10.21 1.40
CA THR A 96 -1.56 -10.53 2.48
C THR A 96 -0.24 -9.86 2.20
N PHE A 97 0.44 -9.38 3.24
CA PHE A 97 1.79 -8.86 3.15
C PHE A 97 2.77 -9.74 3.91
N ILE A 98 3.85 -10.13 3.25
CA ILE A 98 4.93 -10.92 3.83
C ILE A 98 6.22 -10.09 3.76
N PRO A 99 6.78 -9.64 4.90
CA PRO A 99 8.03 -8.89 4.90
C PRO A 99 9.22 -9.80 4.63
N MET A 100 10.13 -9.36 3.78
CA MET A 100 11.40 -10.03 3.51
C MET A 100 12.52 -9.46 4.38
N SER A 101 12.30 -8.30 4.97
CA SER A 101 13.15 -7.62 5.94
C SER A 101 12.25 -6.89 6.92
N ASP A 102 12.84 -6.22 7.93
CA ASP A 102 12.05 -5.30 8.75
C ASP A 102 11.59 -4.14 7.89
N CYS A 103 10.29 -3.85 7.91
CA CYS A 103 9.66 -2.87 7.03
C CYS A 103 9.05 -1.71 7.78
N LYS A 104 9.13 -0.53 7.17
CA LYS A 104 8.45 0.69 7.61
C LYS A 104 7.67 1.24 6.43
N MET A 105 6.40 1.55 6.64
CA MET A 105 5.53 2.02 5.57
C MET A 105 4.49 3.01 6.07
N LEU A 106 3.97 3.82 5.17
CA LEU A 106 2.80 4.65 5.41
C LEU A 106 1.61 4.03 4.71
N ALA A 107 0.55 3.80 5.45
CA ALA A 107 -0.74 3.41 4.91
C ALA A 107 -1.65 4.63 4.91
N LEU A 108 -2.22 4.95 3.74
CA LEU A 108 -3.13 6.07 3.56
C LEU A 108 -4.48 5.50 3.14
N ILE A 109 -5.52 5.78 3.92
CA ILE A 109 -6.84 5.21 3.69
C ILE A 109 -7.88 6.30 3.41
N THR A 110 -8.90 5.97 2.62
CA THR A 110 -9.87 6.93 2.11
C THR A 110 -11.07 7.15 3.02
N LYS A 111 -11.13 6.44 4.14
CA LYS A 111 -12.16 6.62 5.18
C LYS A 111 -11.49 6.41 6.53
N PRO A 112 -11.76 7.25 7.55
CA PRO A 112 -11.17 7.04 8.88
C PRO A 112 -11.54 5.68 9.47
N TRP A 113 -10.55 4.97 10.01
CA TRP A 113 -10.72 3.63 10.58
C TRP A 113 -11.85 3.58 11.61
N ASP A 114 -11.87 4.55 12.51
CA ASP A 114 -12.85 4.60 13.60
C ASP A 114 -14.30 4.84 13.15
N THR A 115 -14.49 5.28 11.91
CA THR A 115 -15.84 5.47 11.33
C THR A 115 -16.34 4.25 10.57
N CYS A 116 -15.51 3.23 10.41
CA CYS A 116 -15.89 2.02 9.73
C CYS A 116 -16.65 1.06 10.65
N GLU A 117 -17.71 0.45 10.15
CA GLU A 117 -18.43 -0.60 10.89
C GLU A 117 -17.58 -1.87 10.97
N GLU A 118 -16.91 -2.21 9.87
CA GLU A 118 -16.04 -3.38 9.79
C GLU A 118 -14.78 -3.00 9.01
N PRO A 119 -13.76 -2.42 9.68
CA PRO A 119 -12.57 -1.94 8.98
C PRO A 119 -11.73 -3.06 8.37
N ILE A 120 -11.80 -4.26 8.91
CA ILE A 120 -11.13 -5.46 8.38
C ILE A 120 -12.13 -6.59 8.27
N THR A 121 -12.16 -7.25 7.12
CA THR A 121 -12.88 -8.52 6.95
C THR A 121 -11.87 -9.62 6.68
N LYS A 122 -11.79 -10.60 7.56
CA LYS A 122 -10.86 -11.73 7.41
C LYS A 122 -11.38 -12.72 6.38
N ILE A 123 -10.45 -13.30 5.67
CA ILE A 123 -10.72 -14.36 4.70
C ILE A 123 -10.86 -15.69 5.45
#